data_d3caf615de9a3771dcc6db3c681db750
#
_entry.id   d3caf615de9a3771dcc6db3c681db750
#
_cell.length_a   1.000
_cell.length_b   1.000
_cell.length_c   1.000
_cell.angle_alpha   90.00
_cell.angle_beta   90.00
_cell.angle_gamma   90.00
#
_symmetry.space_group_name_H-M   'P 1'
#
loop_
_entity.id
_entity.type
_entity.pdbx_description
1 polymer ?
#
loop_
_entity_poly.entity_id
_entity_poly.type
_entity_poly.pdbx_seq_one_letter_code
_entity_poly.pdbx_strand_id
1 'polypeptide(L)'
;FILCAIDPRPAVAFPAVMVSTAMQGGCTCENACGLRVGTGNVEFAALFAPKPQGMTAADDWTKEMGTKGFPELRRHYALLGMPDNVLLKEALHFGHNYNSVSRMAMYGWVNRHLRLGQKEPIIERDFKRLSTAELTVWNDQHPKPEGGPEFERNLLRWLTEDAARQLAETAGSRDQFERVYGGGIDVVIGRGLKDVGEVVWESSAQADLGACHQTTGQLRNLTHGEELPAIRLEPRQHKAGVVIWVSGSGKGGLYTSAGEVRSELRLLLEQGWTVLGLDLLFQGEFLADGRPATQTRR
;
A
#
# COMPACT_ATOMS: atom_id res chain seq x y z
N PHE A 1 14.52 2.84 4.98
CA PHE A 1 14.45 3.14 3.54
C PHE A 1 13.30 4.10 3.22
N ILE A 2 12.13 3.98 3.84
CA ILE A 2 10.98 4.88 3.60
C ILE A 2 11.35 6.34 3.86
N LEU A 3 12.00 6.65 4.99
CA LEU A 3 12.48 8.02 5.27
C LEU A 3 13.33 8.56 4.10
N CYS A 4 14.23 7.74 3.57
CA CYS A 4 15.10 8.14 2.46
C CYS A 4 14.36 8.36 1.14
N ALA A 5 13.16 7.78 0.98
CA ALA A 5 12.32 8.00 -0.20
C ALA A 5 11.61 9.36 -0.18
N ILE A 6 11.35 9.92 0.99
CA ILE A 6 10.56 11.15 1.17
C ILE A 6 11.38 12.35 1.64
N ASP A 7 12.56 12.14 2.24
CA ASP A 7 13.42 13.20 2.77
C ASP A 7 14.71 13.28 1.95
N PRO A 8 15.02 14.43 1.31
CA PRO A 8 16.22 14.59 0.50
C PRO A 8 17.51 14.78 1.31
N ARG A 9 17.44 15.00 2.61
CA ARG A 9 18.62 15.28 3.47
C ARG A 9 19.54 14.10 3.72
N PRO A 10 19.07 12.81 3.85
CA PRO A 10 19.96 11.68 3.97
C PRO A 10 20.93 11.59 2.79
N ALA A 11 22.23 11.51 3.06
CA ALA A 11 23.27 11.40 2.04
C ALA A 11 23.60 9.93 1.72
N VAL A 12 23.45 9.03 2.70
CA VAL A 12 23.74 7.59 2.62
C VAL A 12 22.65 6.83 3.35
N ALA A 13 22.25 5.68 2.84
CA ALA A 13 21.32 4.77 3.48
C ALA A 13 21.93 3.37 3.67
N PHE A 14 21.52 2.68 4.74
CA PHE A 14 21.85 1.29 4.95
C PHE A 14 20.72 0.53 5.68
N PRO A 15 19.60 0.23 5.02
CA PRO A 15 18.54 -0.58 5.58
C PRO A 15 19.01 -2.02 5.77
N ALA A 16 19.12 -2.47 7.03
CA ALA A 16 19.52 -3.82 7.38
C ALA A 16 18.31 -4.75 7.49
N VAL A 17 18.25 -5.80 6.66
CA VAL A 17 17.17 -6.81 6.57
C VAL A 17 15.76 -6.23 6.47
N MET A 18 15.60 -5.12 5.74
CA MET A 18 14.35 -4.37 5.68
C MET A 18 13.76 -4.23 4.27
N VAL A 19 14.58 -4.31 3.22
CA VAL A 19 14.10 -4.25 1.84
C VAL A 19 13.83 -5.66 1.33
N SER A 20 12.64 -5.89 0.81
CA SER A 20 12.18 -7.22 0.40
C SER A 20 11.25 -7.12 -0.80
N THR A 21 11.19 -8.17 -1.61
CA THR A 21 10.19 -8.35 -2.67
C THR A 21 8.83 -8.79 -2.11
N ALA A 22 8.79 -9.25 -0.87
CA ALA A 22 7.57 -9.63 -0.17
C ALA A 22 7.16 -8.55 0.84
N MET A 23 5.86 -8.49 1.15
CA MET A 23 5.40 -7.76 2.33
C MET A 23 5.91 -8.46 3.58
N GLN A 24 6.35 -7.68 4.56
CA GLN A 24 6.76 -8.21 5.84
C GLN A 24 5.56 -8.79 6.56
N GLY A 25 5.60 -10.10 6.81
CA GLY A 25 4.47 -10.79 7.42
C GLY A 25 4.22 -10.34 8.85
N GLY A 26 3.00 -9.87 9.12
CA GLY A 26 2.52 -9.59 10.47
C GLY A 26 3.00 -8.29 11.12
N CYS A 27 3.95 -7.59 10.54
CA CYS A 27 4.42 -6.30 11.04
C CYS A 27 3.66 -5.16 10.37
N THR A 28 3.01 -4.30 11.15
CA THR A 28 2.28 -3.14 10.64
C THR A 28 3.17 -1.89 10.47
N CYS A 29 4.35 -1.89 11.09
CA CYS A 29 5.26 -0.75 11.08
C CYS A 29 5.85 -0.44 9.71
N GLU A 30 5.96 -1.43 8.82
CA GLU A 30 6.45 -1.27 7.45
C GLU A 30 5.33 -1.34 6.41
N ASN A 31 4.11 -1.56 6.83
CA ASN A 31 2.97 -1.75 5.95
C ASN A 31 2.03 -0.55 6.01
N ALA A 32 2.51 0.62 5.59
CA ALA A 32 1.67 1.80 5.50
C ALA A 32 0.50 1.55 4.55
N CYS A 33 -0.71 1.79 5.04
CA CYS A 33 -1.95 1.57 4.31
C CYS A 33 -1.97 2.39 3.01
N GLY A 34 -2.33 1.76 1.90
CA GLY A 34 -2.42 2.39 0.59
C GLY A 34 -1.09 2.62 -0.14
N LEU A 35 0.07 2.58 0.53
CA LEU A 35 1.35 2.82 -0.13
C LEU A 35 1.87 1.65 -0.97
N ARG A 36 1.25 0.47 -0.84
CA ARG A 36 1.70 -0.74 -1.55
C ARG A 36 0.77 -1.21 -2.66
N VAL A 37 -0.08 -0.34 -3.13
CA VAL A 37 -0.92 -0.62 -4.29
C VAL A 37 -0.08 -0.47 -5.55
N GLY A 38 0.22 -1.59 -6.22
CA GLY A 38 1.06 -1.61 -7.42
C GLY A 38 2.55 -1.31 -7.18
N THR A 39 2.99 -1.19 -5.93
CA THR A 39 4.39 -0.90 -5.55
C THR A 39 4.85 -1.80 -4.40
N GLY A 40 6.16 -1.92 -4.23
CA GLY A 40 6.76 -2.69 -3.16
C GLY A 40 7.95 -1.99 -2.51
N ASN A 41 8.65 -2.70 -1.64
CA ASN A 41 9.82 -2.16 -0.95
C ASN A 41 10.98 -1.86 -1.89
N VAL A 42 11.09 -2.59 -2.99
CA VAL A 42 12.17 -2.39 -3.99
C VAL A 42 11.99 -1.05 -4.68
N GLU A 43 10.76 -0.71 -5.07
CA GLU A 43 10.42 0.57 -5.70
C GLU A 43 10.63 1.73 -4.73
N PHE A 44 10.24 1.58 -3.45
CA PHE A 44 10.54 2.61 -2.44
C PHE A 44 12.05 2.79 -2.21
N ALA A 45 12.81 1.71 -2.21
CA ALA A 45 14.26 1.79 -2.13
C ALA A 45 14.86 2.47 -3.37
N ALA A 46 14.28 2.25 -4.55
CA ALA A 46 14.70 2.88 -5.80
C ALA A 46 14.54 4.41 -5.81
N LEU A 47 13.60 4.97 -5.02
CA LEU A 47 13.43 6.42 -4.88
C LEU A 47 14.62 7.13 -4.26
N PHE A 48 15.52 6.42 -3.57
CA PHE A 48 16.74 7.00 -3.02
C PHE A 48 17.86 7.17 -4.07
N ALA A 49 17.76 6.47 -5.19
CA ALA A 49 18.74 6.59 -6.27
C ALA A 49 18.83 8.06 -6.79
N PRO A 50 19.99 8.52 -7.20
CA PRO A 50 21.27 7.81 -7.35
C PRO A 50 22.16 7.83 -6.08
N LYS A 51 21.65 8.25 -4.93
CA LYS A 51 22.43 8.32 -3.69
C LYS A 51 22.82 6.92 -3.18
N PRO A 52 23.93 6.81 -2.44
CA PRO A 52 24.44 5.53 -1.99
C PRO A 52 23.50 4.80 -1.03
N GLN A 53 23.10 3.57 -1.38
CA GLN A 53 22.25 2.71 -0.57
C GLN A 53 22.84 1.30 -0.47
N GLY A 54 23.33 0.93 0.72
CA GLY A 54 23.68 -0.44 1.05
C GLY A 54 22.53 -1.14 1.77
N MET A 55 22.50 -2.48 1.72
CA MET A 55 21.50 -3.26 2.44
C MET A 55 22.01 -4.65 2.79
N THR A 56 21.37 -5.31 3.73
CA THR A 56 21.62 -6.70 4.05
C THR A 56 20.38 -7.55 3.83
N ALA A 57 20.60 -8.85 3.53
CA ALA A 57 19.58 -9.88 3.49
C ALA A 57 19.97 -11.03 4.44
N ALA A 58 18.98 -11.66 5.05
CA ALA A 58 19.12 -12.78 5.97
C ALA A 58 18.17 -13.93 5.57
N ASP A 59 18.18 -15.05 6.29
CA ASP A 59 17.18 -16.10 6.12
C ASP A 59 15.87 -15.69 6.81
N ASP A 60 15.20 -14.77 6.19
CA ASP A 60 13.92 -14.20 6.58
C ASP A 60 13.12 -13.75 5.33
N TRP A 61 12.26 -12.75 5.45
CA TRP A 61 11.52 -12.17 4.31
C TRP A 61 12.41 -11.48 3.27
N THR A 62 13.70 -11.24 3.57
CA THR A 62 14.66 -10.61 2.66
C THR A 62 15.48 -11.61 1.84
N LYS A 63 15.34 -12.91 2.07
CA LYS A 63 16.17 -13.98 1.46
C LYS A 63 16.16 -14.01 -0.07
N GLU A 64 15.09 -13.53 -0.69
CA GLU A 64 14.97 -13.51 -2.15
C GLU A 64 15.55 -12.24 -2.79
N MET A 65 16.05 -11.29 -1.98
CA MET A 65 16.56 -10.02 -2.50
C MET A 65 17.69 -10.20 -3.52
N GLY A 66 18.62 -11.15 -3.29
CA GLY A 66 19.74 -11.37 -4.20
C GLY A 66 19.33 -11.83 -5.60
N THR A 67 18.21 -12.52 -5.70
CA THR A 67 17.75 -13.12 -6.97
C THR A 67 16.61 -12.38 -7.65
N LYS A 68 15.79 -11.64 -6.90
CA LYS A 68 14.58 -10.97 -7.44
C LYS A 68 14.65 -9.46 -7.36
N GLY A 69 14.78 -8.88 -6.18
CA GLY A 69 14.68 -7.42 -5.99
C GLY A 69 15.96 -6.66 -6.28
N PHE A 70 17.11 -7.16 -5.80
CA PHE A 70 18.37 -6.46 -5.97
C PHE A 70 18.84 -6.34 -7.43
N PRO A 71 18.67 -7.32 -8.31
CA PRO A 71 18.99 -7.17 -9.73
C PRO A 71 18.23 -6.02 -10.39
N GLU A 72 16.95 -5.83 -10.04
CA GLU A 72 16.12 -4.73 -10.55
C GLU A 72 16.61 -3.39 -10.02
N LEU A 73 16.86 -3.31 -8.72
CA LEU A 73 17.38 -2.10 -8.09
C LEU A 73 18.74 -1.71 -8.67
N ARG A 74 19.66 -2.65 -8.86
CA ARG A 74 20.97 -2.42 -9.48
C ARG A 74 20.85 -1.94 -10.91
N ARG A 75 19.93 -2.51 -11.69
CA ARG A 75 19.65 -2.05 -13.05
C ARG A 75 19.13 -0.60 -13.03
N HIS A 76 18.25 -0.25 -12.09
CA HIS A 76 17.76 1.12 -11.93
C HIS A 76 18.91 2.10 -11.64
N TYR A 77 19.81 1.77 -10.72
CA TYR A 77 21.01 2.57 -10.44
C TYR A 77 21.94 2.68 -11.66
N ALA A 78 22.06 1.61 -12.44
CA ALA A 78 22.85 1.63 -13.68
C ALA A 78 22.26 2.57 -14.75
N LEU A 79 20.93 2.62 -14.89
CA LEU A 79 20.25 3.58 -15.78
C LEU A 79 20.53 5.03 -15.39
N LEU A 80 20.77 5.31 -14.10
CA LEU A 80 21.15 6.63 -13.60
C LEU A 80 22.66 6.87 -13.62
N GLY A 81 23.46 5.96 -14.21
CA GLY A 81 24.91 6.08 -14.32
C GLY A 81 25.69 5.78 -13.02
N MET A 82 25.04 5.23 -11.99
CA MET A 82 25.63 5.01 -10.68
C MET A 82 25.47 3.56 -10.16
N PRO A 83 25.87 2.52 -10.93
CA PRO A 83 25.66 1.12 -10.57
C PRO A 83 26.37 0.71 -9.28
N ASP A 84 27.43 1.40 -8.88
CA ASP A 84 28.23 1.11 -7.67
C ASP A 84 27.69 1.82 -6.41
N ASN A 85 26.65 2.64 -6.56
CA ASN A 85 25.97 3.30 -5.45
C ASN A 85 24.89 2.43 -4.83
N VAL A 86 24.79 1.15 -5.17
CA VAL A 86 23.91 0.20 -4.51
C VAL A 86 24.65 -1.08 -4.16
N LEU A 87 24.44 -1.58 -2.93
CA LEU A 87 25.09 -2.77 -2.38
C LEU A 87 24.07 -3.67 -1.72
N LEU A 88 24.17 -4.97 -1.96
CA LEU A 88 23.53 -5.99 -1.14
C LEU A 88 24.59 -6.90 -0.51
N LYS A 89 24.56 -7.04 0.82
CA LYS A 89 25.31 -8.04 1.56
C LYS A 89 24.36 -9.15 2.00
N GLU A 90 24.45 -10.29 1.33
CA GLU A 90 23.70 -11.48 1.73
C GLU A 90 24.40 -12.20 2.88
N ALA A 91 23.64 -12.55 3.91
CA ALA A 91 24.08 -13.31 5.07
C ALA A 91 23.01 -14.38 5.44
N LEU A 92 22.62 -15.19 4.45
CA LEU A 92 21.49 -16.13 4.49
C LEU A 92 21.69 -17.30 5.47
N HIS A 93 22.86 -17.44 6.06
CA HIS A 93 23.12 -18.40 7.12
C HIS A 93 22.73 -17.89 8.52
N PHE A 94 22.28 -16.65 8.61
CA PHE A 94 21.72 -16.07 9.83
C PHE A 94 20.22 -15.80 9.63
N GLY A 95 19.42 -16.05 10.68
CA GLY A 95 18.08 -15.51 10.75
C GLY A 95 18.07 -13.98 10.90
N HIS A 96 16.89 -13.40 11.04
CA HIS A 96 16.71 -11.96 11.21
C HIS A 96 17.54 -11.37 12.36
N ASN A 97 18.51 -10.52 12.04
CA ASN A 97 19.42 -9.94 13.02
C ASN A 97 20.18 -8.73 12.46
N TYR A 98 20.85 -8.00 13.34
CA TYR A 98 21.83 -6.97 12.99
C TYR A 98 23.15 -7.25 13.73
N ASN A 99 23.78 -8.39 13.40
CA ASN A 99 25.02 -8.87 14.02
C ASN A 99 26.26 -8.13 13.49
N SER A 100 27.44 -8.48 14.00
CA SER A 100 28.72 -7.87 13.62
C SER A 100 29.01 -7.95 12.11
N VAL A 101 28.59 -9.03 11.44
CA VAL A 101 28.80 -9.21 10.00
C VAL A 101 28.04 -8.15 9.21
N SER A 102 26.77 -7.93 9.58
CA SER A 102 25.92 -6.90 8.96
C SER A 102 26.43 -5.50 9.29
N ARG A 103 26.84 -5.26 10.54
CA ARG A 103 27.38 -3.95 10.96
C ARG A 103 28.71 -3.63 10.28
N MET A 104 29.62 -4.58 10.12
CA MET A 104 30.88 -4.34 9.40
C MET A 104 30.64 -3.97 7.93
N ALA A 105 29.65 -4.57 7.28
CA ALA A 105 29.27 -4.17 5.92
C ALA A 105 28.76 -2.72 5.89
N MET A 106 27.96 -2.34 6.88
CA MET A 106 27.47 -0.95 7.04
C MET A 106 28.62 0.02 7.30
N TYR A 107 29.55 -0.32 8.17
CA TYR A 107 30.70 0.56 8.49
C TYR A 107 31.54 0.86 7.23
N GLY A 108 31.88 -0.16 6.45
CA GLY A 108 32.61 0.05 5.20
C GLY A 108 31.84 0.90 4.19
N TRP A 109 30.51 0.65 4.08
CA TRP A 109 29.66 1.44 3.21
C TRP A 109 29.62 2.92 3.59
N VAL A 110 29.35 3.21 4.87
CA VAL A 110 29.30 4.57 5.41
C VAL A 110 30.66 5.25 5.33
N ASN A 111 31.74 4.53 5.69
CA ASN A 111 33.10 5.04 5.59
C ASN A 111 33.45 5.53 4.18
N ARG A 112 33.14 4.72 3.18
CA ARG A 112 33.40 5.03 1.77
C ARG A 112 32.62 6.27 1.31
N HIS A 113 31.31 6.26 1.53
CA HIS A 113 30.42 7.28 0.92
C HIS A 113 30.37 8.60 1.72
N LEU A 114 30.65 8.57 3.02
CA LEU A 114 30.86 9.78 3.82
C LEU A 114 32.32 10.23 3.91
N ARG A 115 33.26 9.48 3.28
CA ARG A 115 34.68 9.79 3.24
C ARG A 115 35.29 9.96 4.65
N LEU A 116 34.96 9.05 5.57
CA LEU A 116 35.36 9.16 6.97
C LEU A 116 36.86 8.87 7.20
N GLY A 117 37.57 8.34 6.19
CA GLY A 117 39.00 8.08 6.24
C GLY A 117 39.41 6.95 7.22
N GLN A 118 38.48 6.10 7.63
CA GLN A 118 38.82 4.99 8.51
C GLN A 118 39.54 3.89 7.74
N LYS A 119 40.57 3.28 8.39
CA LYS A 119 41.27 2.16 7.80
C LYS A 119 40.38 0.93 7.75
N GLU A 120 40.28 0.33 6.58
CA GLU A 120 39.50 -0.91 6.38
C GLU A 120 40.37 -2.15 6.51
N PRO A 121 39.84 -3.32 6.99
CA PRO A 121 38.47 -3.46 7.47
C PRO A 121 38.26 -2.77 8.82
N ILE A 122 37.05 -2.14 8.97
CA ILE A 122 36.66 -1.54 10.24
C ILE A 122 36.19 -2.66 11.16
N ILE A 123 37.00 -2.94 12.20
CA ILE A 123 36.70 -3.99 13.16
C ILE A 123 36.11 -3.38 14.41
N GLU A 124 34.99 -3.96 14.87
CA GLU A 124 34.37 -3.55 16.12
C GLU A 124 35.36 -3.73 17.30
N ARG A 125 35.37 -2.76 18.17
CA ARG A 125 36.12 -2.82 19.42
C ARG A 125 35.17 -3.13 20.56
N ASP A 126 35.66 -3.79 21.57
CA ASP A 126 34.91 -3.94 22.81
C ASP A 126 34.55 -2.58 23.38
N PHE A 127 33.36 -2.47 23.88
CA PHE A 127 32.88 -1.28 24.52
C PHE A 127 32.24 -1.61 25.87
N LYS A 128 32.37 -0.69 26.80
CA LYS A 128 31.65 -0.77 28.07
C LYS A 128 30.17 -0.58 27.84
N ARG A 129 29.35 -1.54 28.21
CA ARG A 129 27.90 -1.41 28.21
C ARG A 129 27.50 -0.35 29.23
N LEU A 130 26.66 0.55 28.81
CA LEU A 130 26.05 1.52 29.72
C LEU A 130 25.11 0.80 30.70
N SER A 131 25.06 1.25 31.93
CA SER A 131 24.07 0.83 32.93
C SER A 131 22.66 1.30 32.55
N THR A 132 21.66 0.70 33.15
CA THR A 132 20.25 1.15 32.96
C THR A 132 20.09 2.62 33.32
N ALA A 133 20.78 3.10 34.39
CA ALA A 133 20.72 4.50 34.79
C ALA A 133 21.31 5.44 33.73
N GLU A 134 22.43 5.07 33.10
CA GLU A 134 23.06 5.83 32.02
C GLU A 134 22.23 5.84 30.73
N LEU A 135 21.41 4.78 30.49
CA LEU A 135 20.52 4.68 29.36
C LEU A 135 19.15 5.34 29.62
N THR A 136 18.82 5.63 30.86
CA THR A 136 17.53 6.24 31.22
C THR A 136 17.52 7.71 30.84
N VAL A 137 16.60 8.07 29.94
CA VAL A 137 16.42 9.45 29.47
C VAL A 137 15.71 10.30 30.54
N TRP A 138 14.72 9.71 31.22
CA TRP A 138 13.91 10.40 32.21
C TRP A 138 14.58 10.40 33.58
N ASN A 139 14.81 11.59 34.14
CA ASN A 139 15.36 11.78 35.49
C ASN A 139 14.83 13.12 36.09
N ASP A 140 15.30 13.49 37.26
CA ASP A 140 14.82 14.70 37.93
C ASP A 140 15.11 16.01 37.15
N GLN A 141 16.17 15.99 36.32
CA GLN A 141 16.52 17.13 35.46
C GLN A 141 15.75 17.10 34.12
N HIS A 142 15.34 15.93 33.71
CA HIS A 142 14.58 15.65 32.47
C HIS A 142 13.39 14.78 32.83
N PRO A 143 12.37 15.34 33.50
CA PRO A 143 11.22 14.54 33.94
C PRO A 143 10.43 14.01 32.74
N LYS A 144 9.91 12.79 32.90
CA LYS A 144 9.01 12.23 31.88
C LYS A 144 7.80 13.16 31.72
N PRO A 145 7.43 13.53 30.49
CA PRO A 145 6.23 14.32 30.25
C PRO A 145 5.00 13.72 30.91
N GLU A 146 4.17 14.55 31.50
CA GLU A 146 2.84 14.13 31.99
C GLU A 146 1.97 13.70 30.81
N GLY A 147 1.10 12.73 31.05
CA GLY A 147 0.19 12.26 30.01
C GLY A 147 -0.20 10.79 30.14
N GLY A 148 0.62 10.00 30.81
CA GLY A 148 0.34 8.59 31.09
C GLY A 148 -0.17 7.81 29.88
N PRO A 149 -1.11 6.89 30.04
CA PRO A 149 -1.69 6.07 28.96
C PRO A 149 -2.47 6.90 27.90
N GLU A 150 -2.94 8.10 28.27
CA GLU A 150 -3.70 8.96 27.36
C GLU A 150 -2.81 9.80 26.44
N PHE A 151 -1.50 9.88 26.70
CA PHE A 151 -0.60 10.69 25.87
C PHE A 151 -0.59 10.20 24.40
N GLU A 152 -0.44 8.92 24.17
CA GLU A 152 -0.44 8.34 22.84
C GLU A 152 -1.78 8.57 22.12
N ARG A 153 -2.90 8.36 22.81
CA ARG A 153 -4.24 8.61 22.26
C ARG A 153 -4.45 10.06 21.89
N ASN A 154 -3.98 10.98 22.73
CA ASN A 154 -4.08 12.41 22.45
C ASN A 154 -3.20 12.81 21.27
N LEU A 155 -1.97 12.26 21.18
CA LEU A 155 -1.09 12.46 20.03
C LEU A 155 -1.72 11.94 18.73
N LEU A 156 -2.27 10.73 18.74
CA LEU A 156 -2.95 10.16 17.58
C LEU A 156 -4.17 10.97 17.17
N ARG A 157 -4.94 11.45 18.14
CA ARG A 157 -6.07 12.35 17.87
C ARG A 157 -5.60 13.65 17.23
N TRP A 158 -4.59 14.29 17.81
CA TRP A 158 -4.02 15.51 17.25
C TRP A 158 -3.50 15.31 15.83
N LEU A 159 -2.78 14.22 15.54
CA LEU A 159 -2.32 13.89 14.17
C LEU A 159 -3.48 13.73 13.21
N THR A 160 -4.56 13.08 13.65
CA THR A 160 -5.77 12.89 12.83
C THR A 160 -6.47 14.20 12.53
N GLU A 161 -6.63 15.05 13.55
CA GLU A 161 -7.26 16.37 13.44
C GLU A 161 -6.40 17.32 12.58
N ASP A 162 -5.09 17.29 12.73
CA ASP A 162 -4.17 18.07 11.92
C ASP A 162 -4.18 17.65 10.45
N ALA A 163 -4.18 16.35 10.18
CA ALA A 163 -4.32 15.82 8.82
C ALA A 163 -5.67 16.21 8.19
N ALA A 164 -6.77 16.09 8.95
CA ALA A 164 -8.09 16.51 8.49
C ALA A 164 -8.14 18.01 8.18
N ARG A 165 -7.53 18.84 9.02
CA ARG A 165 -7.43 20.29 8.81
C ARG A 165 -6.64 20.61 7.53
N GLN A 166 -5.47 20.00 7.35
CA GLN A 166 -4.64 20.18 6.14
C GLN A 166 -5.40 19.79 4.88
N LEU A 167 -6.13 18.68 4.91
CA LEU A 167 -6.97 18.24 3.79
C LEU A 167 -8.12 19.23 3.54
N ALA A 168 -8.78 19.72 4.59
CA ALA A 168 -9.87 20.69 4.45
C ALA A 168 -9.40 22.01 3.83
N GLU A 169 -8.19 22.47 4.15
CA GLU A 169 -7.60 23.67 3.55
C GLU A 169 -7.42 23.54 2.02
N THR A 170 -7.21 22.34 1.51
CA THR A 170 -7.09 22.11 0.06
C THR A 170 -8.42 22.20 -0.67
N ALA A 171 -9.55 22.03 0.01
CA ALA A 171 -10.88 22.09 -0.59
C ALA A 171 -11.28 23.48 -1.12
N GLY A 172 -10.57 24.53 -0.67
CA GLY A 172 -10.78 25.91 -1.15
C GLY A 172 -10.23 26.19 -2.55
N SER A 173 -9.42 25.28 -3.12
CA SER A 173 -8.83 25.42 -4.45
C SER A 173 -8.94 24.11 -5.22
N ARG A 174 -9.58 24.18 -6.40
CA ARG A 174 -9.74 23.00 -7.27
C ARG A 174 -8.38 22.38 -7.61
N ASP A 175 -7.39 23.17 -7.96
CA ASP A 175 -6.07 22.68 -8.34
C ASP A 175 -5.35 21.99 -7.17
N GLN A 176 -5.50 22.51 -5.95
CA GLN A 176 -4.96 21.87 -4.75
C GLN A 176 -5.71 20.58 -4.42
N PHE A 177 -7.04 20.60 -4.52
CA PHE A 177 -7.86 19.42 -4.31
C PHE A 177 -7.49 18.31 -5.30
N GLU A 178 -7.43 18.59 -6.60
CA GLU A 178 -7.07 17.61 -7.63
C GLU A 178 -5.64 17.09 -7.41
N ARG A 179 -4.69 17.94 -6.98
CA ARG A 179 -3.32 17.51 -6.71
C ARG A 179 -3.20 16.59 -5.49
N VAL A 180 -3.87 16.92 -4.41
CA VAL A 180 -3.75 16.17 -3.15
C VAL A 180 -4.66 14.95 -3.15
N TYR A 181 -5.97 15.14 -3.37
CA TYR A 181 -6.93 14.03 -3.36
C TYR A 181 -6.84 13.20 -4.64
N GLY A 182 -6.73 13.83 -5.81
CA GLY A 182 -6.60 13.14 -7.09
C GLY A 182 -5.34 12.29 -7.13
N GLY A 183 -4.20 12.85 -6.75
CA GLY A 183 -2.95 12.09 -6.66
C GLY A 183 -3.02 10.92 -5.67
N GLY A 184 -3.66 11.10 -4.52
CA GLY A 184 -3.89 10.01 -3.57
C GLY A 184 -4.82 8.92 -4.12
N ILE A 185 -5.88 9.31 -4.81
CA ILE A 185 -6.80 8.37 -5.47
C ILE A 185 -6.07 7.61 -6.59
N ASP A 186 -5.29 8.28 -7.43
CA ASP A 186 -4.53 7.65 -8.51
C ASP A 186 -3.55 6.60 -7.97
N VAL A 187 -2.87 6.90 -6.86
CA VAL A 187 -1.97 5.94 -6.20
C VAL A 187 -2.73 4.73 -5.65
N VAL A 188 -3.88 4.95 -5.00
CA VAL A 188 -4.67 3.86 -4.39
C VAL A 188 -5.36 3.01 -5.44
N ILE A 189 -5.94 3.62 -6.48
CA ILE A 189 -6.61 2.91 -7.57
C ILE A 189 -5.59 2.31 -8.54
N GLY A 190 -4.42 2.94 -8.68
CA GLY A 190 -3.34 2.50 -9.58
C GLY A 190 -3.64 2.65 -11.06
N ARG A 191 -4.83 3.17 -11.41
CA ARG A 191 -5.25 3.38 -12.80
C ARG A 191 -6.31 4.48 -12.88
N GLY A 192 -6.05 5.50 -13.68
CA GLY A 192 -7.00 6.58 -13.97
C GLY A 192 -8.01 6.18 -15.06
N LEU A 193 -9.05 6.98 -15.23
CA LEU A 193 -10.05 6.76 -16.28
C LEU A 193 -9.46 6.78 -17.70
N LYS A 194 -8.33 7.45 -17.91
CA LYS A 194 -7.63 7.50 -19.20
C LYS A 194 -6.98 6.17 -19.56
N ASP A 195 -6.66 5.36 -18.56
CA ASP A 195 -5.90 4.12 -18.69
C ASP A 195 -6.79 2.89 -18.50
N VAL A 196 -8.11 3.09 -18.42
CA VAL A 196 -9.07 2.00 -18.16
C VAL A 196 -9.10 0.98 -19.29
N GLY A 197 -8.82 1.41 -20.52
CA GLY A 197 -8.81 0.54 -21.69
C GLY A 197 -10.21 0.15 -22.16
N GLU A 198 -10.30 -0.98 -22.88
CA GLU A 198 -11.52 -1.48 -23.46
C GLU A 198 -12.33 -2.31 -22.48
N VAL A 199 -13.56 -1.86 -22.19
CA VAL A 199 -14.51 -2.55 -21.31
C VAL A 199 -15.73 -3.01 -22.12
N VAL A 200 -16.07 -4.29 -22.00
CA VAL A 200 -17.22 -4.90 -22.67
C VAL A 200 -18.18 -5.53 -21.66
N TRP A 201 -19.45 -5.60 -22.04
CA TRP A 201 -20.48 -6.31 -21.30
C TRP A 201 -20.78 -7.64 -22.00
N GLU A 202 -20.70 -8.76 -21.30
CA GLU A 202 -21.11 -10.07 -21.76
C GLU A 202 -22.31 -10.57 -20.96
N SER A 203 -23.45 -10.72 -21.61
CA SER A 203 -24.68 -11.21 -20.98
C SER A 203 -24.70 -12.73 -20.89
N SER A 204 -25.08 -13.28 -19.74
CA SER A 204 -25.26 -14.72 -19.52
C SER A 204 -26.73 -15.13 -19.35
N ALA A 205 -27.57 -14.30 -18.75
CA ALA A 205 -28.97 -14.57 -18.54
C ALA A 205 -29.81 -13.27 -18.49
N GLN A 206 -31.11 -13.41 -18.78
CA GLN A 206 -32.08 -12.31 -18.70
C GLN A 206 -33.34 -12.79 -17.97
N ALA A 207 -33.97 -11.88 -17.23
CA ALA A 207 -35.25 -12.10 -16.56
C ALA A 207 -36.11 -10.85 -16.60
N ASP A 208 -37.40 -11.04 -16.71
CA ASP A 208 -38.38 -9.96 -16.57
C ASP A 208 -38.93 -9.98 -15.15
N LEU A 209 -38.65 -8.92 -14.38
CA LEU A 209 -39.11 -8.77 -13.02
C LEU A 209 -40.41 -7.92 -12.90
N GLY A 210 -41.12 -7.71 -14.02
CA GLY A 210 -42.34 -6.89 -14.06
C GLY A 210 -42.04 -5.41 -14.06
N ALA A 211 -41.43 -4.88 -13.01
CA ALA A 211 -41.06 -3.47 -12.91
C ALA A 211 -39.81 -3.10 -13.73
N CYS A 212 -38.93 -4.03 -13.98
CA CYS A 212 -37.67 -3.84 -14.70
C CYS A 212 -37.21 -5.12 -15.41
N HIS A 213 -36.28 -4.98 -16.33
CA HIS A 213 -35.55 -6.11 -16.91
C HIS A 213 -34.25 -6.30 -16.14
N GLN A 214 -33.96 -7.55 -15.80
CA GLN A 214 -32.70 -7.94 -15.22
C GLN A 214 -31.82 -8.60 -16.28
N THR A 215 -30.58 -8.19 -16.39
CA THR A 215 -29.56 -8.89 -17.18
C THR A 215 -28.41 -9.25 -16.25
N THR A 216 -28.10 -10.54 -16.16
CA THR A 216 -26.92 -11.04 -15.46
C THR A 216 -25.80 -11.24 -16.48
N GLY A 217 -24.57 -10.95 -16.10
CA GLY A 217 -23.42 -11.07 -16.99
C GLY A 217 -22.13 -10.69 -16.30
N GLN A 218 -21.15 -10.34 -17.12
CA GLN A 218 -19.82 -9.93 -16.69
C GLN A 218 -19.41 -8.63 -17.37
N LEU A 219 -18.81 -7.73 -16.59
CA LEU A 219 -18.01 -6.64 -17.13
C LEU A 219 -16.59 -7.17 -17.31
N ARG A 220 -16.09 -7.16 -18.54
CA ARG A 220 -14.74 -7.60 -18.87
C ARG A 220 -13.91 -6.43 -19.37
N ASN A 221 -12.77 -6.23 -18.75
CA ASN A 221 -11.75 -5.32 -19.25
C ASN A 221 -10.76 -6.11 -20.09
N LEU A 222 -10.87 -6.00 -21.40
CA LEU A 222 -10.05 -6.77 -22.33
C LEU A 222 -8.60 -6.34 -22.34
N THR A 223 -8.34 -5.06 -22.04
CA THR A 223 -6.97 -4.51 -22.00
C THR A 223 -6.17 -5.05 -20.82
N HIS A 224 -6.82 -5.25 -19.68
CA HIS A 224 -6.14 -5.63 -18.43
C HIS A 224 -6.46 -7.05 -17.95
N GLY A 225 -7.30 -7.79 -18.70
CA GLY A 225 -7.67 -9.15 -18.33
C GLY A 225 -8.47 -9.26 -17.04
N GLU A 226 -9.33 -8.28 -16.75
CA GLU A 226 -10.16 -8.24 -15.55
C GLU A 226 -11.60 -8.62 -15.86
N GLU A 227 -12.25 -9.31 -14.94
CA GLU A 227 -13.65 -9.73 -15.06
C GLU A 227 -14.40 -9.48 -13.76
N LEU A 228 -15.58 -8.87 -13.84
CA LEU A 228 -16.43 -8.59 -12.69
C LEU A 228 -17.83 -9.16 -12.95
N PRO A 229 -18.28 -10.15 -12.15
CA PRO A 229 -19.67 -10.61 -12.20
C PRO A 229 -20.62 -9.47 -11.85
N ALA A 230 -21.66 -9.29 -12.64
CA ALA A 230 -22.53 -8.14 -12.51
C ALA A 230 -24.01 -8.45 -12.80
N ILE A 231 -24.90 -7.67 -12.23
CA ILE A 231 -26.32 -7.63 -12.55
C ILE A 231 -26.68 -6.20 -12.95
N ARG A 232 -27.35 -6.06 -14.08
CA ARG A 232 -27.92 -4.83 -14.58
C ARG A 232 -29.44 -4.90 -14.48
N LEU A 233 -30.03 -3.96 -13.77
CA LEU A 233 -31.47 -3.73 -13.68
C LEU A 233 -31.82 -2.54 -14.60
N GLU A 234 -32.63 -2.77 -15.61
CA GLU A 234 -33.00 -1.78 -16.61
C GLU A 234 -34.46 -1.41 -16.45
N PRO A 235 -34.77 -0.09 -16.35
CA PRO A 235 -36.14 0.34 -16.26
C PRO A 235 -36.89 0.07 -17.56
N ARG A 236 -38.21 -0.05 -17.50
CA ARG A 236 -39.06 -0.19 -18.70
C ARG A 236 -38.94 1.01 -19.68
N GLN A 237 -38.65 2.16 -19.13
CA GLN A 237 -38.37 3.39 -19.89
C GLN A 237 -37.09 4.00 -19.39
N HIS A 238 -36.03 3.82 -20.16
CA HIS A 238 -34.75 4.45 -19.86
C HIS A 238 -34.80 5.95 -20.18
N LYS A 239 -34.60 6.80 -19.17
CA LYS A 239 -34.65 8.27 -19.28
C LYS A 239 -33.41 8.95 -18.69
N ALA A 240 -32.65 8.23 -17.88
CA ALA A 240 -31.51 8.75 -17.14
C ALA A 240 -30.27 7.90 -17.42
N GLY A 241 -29.20 8.11 -16.69
CA GLY A 241 -27.96 7.38 -16.83
C GLY A 241 -27.94 6.04 -16.09
N VAL A 242 -26.74 5.63 -15.71
CA VAL A 242 -26.48 4.40 -14.95
C VAL A 242 -26.04 4.75 -13.54
N VAL A 243 -26.62 4.10 -12.54
CA VAL A 243 -26.19 4.13 -11.14
C VAL A 243 -25.39 2.87 -10.86
N ILE A 244 -24.15 3.00 -10.46
CA ILE A 244 -23.33 1.89 -9.97
C ILE A 244 -23.62 1.71 -8.48
N TRP A 245 -24.17 0.55 -8.12
CA TRP A 245 -24.52 0.20 -6.74
C TRP A 245 -23.41 -0.63 -6.11
N VAL A 246 -22.65 -0.03 -5.20
CA VAL A 246 -21.57 -0.70 -4.47
C VAL A 246 -22.08 -1.11 -3.09
N SER A 247 -21.98 -2.38 -2.78
CA SER A 247 -22.43 -2.96 -1.52
C SER A 247 -21.40 -3.95 -0.96
N GLY A 248 -21.30 -4.06 0.36
CA GLY A 248 -20.50 -5.09 1.01
C GLY A 248 -20.93 -6.53 0.66
N SER A 249 -22.18 -6.71 0.22
CA SER A 249 -22.73 -8.00 -0.26
C SER A 249 -22.58 -8.20 -1.78
N GLY A 250 -21.76 -7.38 -2.44
CA GLY A 250 -21.62 -7.42 -3.90
C GLY A 250 -22.95 -7.13 -4.61
N LYS A 251 -23.14 -7.73 -5.80
CA LYS A 251 -24.40 -7.61 -6.57
C LYS A 251 -25.63 -8.17 -5.84
N GLY A 252 -25.43 -9.07 -4.85
CA GLY A 252 -26.50 -9.53 -3.97
C GLY A 252 -27.13 -8.40 -3.17
N GLY A 253 -26.42 -7.31 -2.94
CA GLY A 253 -26.92 -6.09 -2.28
C GLY A 253 -28.01 -5.33 -3.06
N LEU A 254 -28.32 -5.70 -4.30
CA LEU A 254 -29.48 -5.21 -5.05
C LEU A 254 -30.81 -5.71 -4.49
N TYR A 255 -30.78 -6.81 -3.73
CA TYR A 255 -31.98 -7.52 -3.30
C TYR A 255 -32.11 -7.52 -1.78
N THR A 256 -33.33 -7.70 -1.33
CA THR A 256 -33.67 -8.01 0.05
C THR A 256 -33.39 -9.48 0.34
N SER A 257 -33.48 -9.89 1.59
CA SER A 257 -33.39 -11.32 1.98
C SER A 257 -34.50 -12.20 1.39
N ALA A 258 -35.61 -11.58 0.98
CA ALA A 258 -36.71 -12.26 0.26
C ALA A 258 -36.48 -12.38 -1.26
N GLY A 259 -35.33 -11.90 -1.78
CA GLY A 259 -35.04 -11.91 -3.20
C GLY A 259 -35.71 -10.81 -4.03
N GLU A 260 -36.34 -9.86 -3.40
CA GLU A 260 -36.98 -8.74 -4.06
C GLU A 260 -36.00 -7.59 -4.27
N VAL A 261 -36.12 -6.85 -5.39
CA VAL A 261 -35.36 -5.62 -5.60
C VAL A 261 -35.65 -4.61 -4.48
N ARG A 262 -34.61 -4.05 -3.88
CA ARG A 262 -34.74 -3.08 -2.79
C ARG A 262 -35.59 -1.87 -3.16
N SER A 263 -36.30 -1.32 -2.20
CA SER A 263 -37.19 -0.17 -2.40
C SER A 263 -36.46 1.04 -2.94
N GLU A 264 -35.25 1.32 -2.47
CA GLU A 264 -34.42 2.43 -2.91
C GLU A 264 -34.07 2.33 -4.40
N LEU A 265 -33.81 1.08 -4.86
CA LEU A 265 -33.51 0.82 -6.27
C LEU A 265 -34.75 0.86 -7.15
N ARG A 266 -35.92 0.45 -6.63
CA ARG A 266 -37.21 0.59 -7.35
C ARG A 266 -37.48 2.07 -7.66
N LEU A 267 -37.23 2.97 -6.71
CA LEU A 267 -37.39 4.42 -6.95
C LEU A 267 -36.48 4.94 -8.06
N LEU A 268 -35.22 4.45 -8.11
CA LEU A 268 -34.30 4.81 -9.20
C LEU A 268 -34.81 4.30 -10.56
N LEU A 269 -35.27 3.05 -10.60
CA LEU A 269 -35.80 2.42 -11.80
C LEU A 269 -37.09 3.15 -12.30
N GLU A 270 -37.98 3.56 -11.40
CA GLU A 270 -39.16 4.34 -11.70
C GLU A 270 -38.81 5.71 -12.30
N GLN A 271 -37.71 6.31 -11.86
CA GLN A 271 -37.18 7.56 -12.44
C GLN A 271 -36.43 7.35 -13.77
N GLY A 272 -36.29 6.12 -14.23
CA GLY A 272 -35.66 5.78 -15.51
C GLY A 272 -34.16 5.54 -15.44
N TRP A 273 -33.59 5.34 -14.24
CA TRP A 273 -32.18 4.98 -14.07
C TRP A 273 -31.95 3.47 -14.26
N THR A 274 -30.90 3.12 -14.97
CA THR A 274 -30.36 1.76 -14.94
C THR A 274 -29.50 1.59 -13.68
N VAL A 275 -29.62 0.46 -12.99
CA VAL A 275 -28.80 0.15 -11.82
C VAL A 275 -27.88 -1.02 -12.15
N LEU A 276 -26.60 -0.85 -11.87
CA LEU A 276 -25.54 -1.87 -12.07
C LEU A 276 -24.95 -2.25 -10.71
N GLY A 277 -25.15 -3.49 -10.30
CA GLY A 277 -24.51 -4.08 -9.13
C GLY A 277 -23.38 -5.01 -9.54
N LEU A 278 -22.28 -4.98 -8.80
CA LEU A 278 -21.04 -5.69 -9.11
C LEU A 278 -20.60 -6.56 -7.93
N ASP A 279 -19.98 -7.70 -8.21
CA ASP A 279 -19.15 -8.42 -7.25
C ASP A 279 -17.71 -7.93 -7.41
N LEU A 280 -17.16 -7.33 -6.37
CA LEU A 280 -15.75 -6.99 -6.29
C LEU A 280 -14.95 -8.16 -5.70
N LEU A 281 -13.63 -8.06 -5.72
CA LEU A 281 -12.77 -9.07 -5.12
C LEU A 281 -13.19 -9.38 -3.67
N PHE A 282 -13.27 -10.66 -3.33
CA PHE A 282 -13.79 -11.17 -2.06
C PHE A 282 -15.29 -10.91 -1.80
N GLN A 283 -16.09 -10.77 -2.85
CA GLN A 283 -17.55 -10.68 -2.76
C GLN A 283 -18.23 -11.68 -3.70
N GLY A 284 -19.45 -12.07 -3.38
CA GLY A 284 -20.34 -12.86 -4.24
C GLY A 284 -19.67 -14.06 -4.89
N GLU A 285 -19.57 -14.09 -6.20
CA GLU A 285 -19.03 -15.23 -6.98
C GLU A 285 -17.52 -15.43 -6.80
N PHE A 286 -16.78 -14.44 -6.24
CA PHE A 286 -15.36 -14.62 -5.88
C PHE A 286 -15.16 -15.36 -4.55
N LEU A 287 -16.23 -15.75 -3.87
CA LEU A 287 -16.17 -16.51 -2.63
C LEU A 287 -16.47 -18.00 -2.89
N ALA A 288 -15.52 -18.86 -2.56
CA ALA A 288 -15.63 -20.30 -2.82
C ALA A 288 -16.84 -20.97 -2.11
N ASP A 289 -17.26 -20.41 -0.97
CA ASP A 289 -18.35 -20.92 -0.12
C ASP A 289 -19.53 -19.93 0.01
N GLY A 290 -19.50 -18.82 -0.74
CA GLY A 290 -20.49 -17.75 -0.66
C GLY A 290 -20.48 -16.96 0.65
N ARG A 291 -19.50 -17.19 1.52
CA ARG A 291 -19.38 -16.50 2.81
C ARG A 291 -18.32 -15.41 2.76
N PRO A 292 -18.57 -14.26 3.41
CA PRO A 292 -17.55 -13.22 3.51
C PRO A 292 -16.26 -13.75 4.10
N ALA A 293 -15.12 -13.36 3.56
CA ALA A 293 -13.83 -13.71 4.11
C ALA A 293 -13.72 -13.12 5.54
N THR A 294 -13.65 -14.00 6.54
CA THR A 294 -13.59 -13.61 7.96
C THR A 294 -12.18 -13.28 8.42
N GLN A 295 -11.17 -13.60 7.62
CA GLN A 295 -9.76 -13.31 7.90
C GLN A 295 -9.08 -12.82 6.64
N THR A 296 -8.53 -11.62 6.69
CA THR A 296 -7.47 -11.21 5.77
C THR A 296 -6.21 -11.99 6.12
N ARG A 297 -5.47 -12.47 5.12
CA ARG A 297 -4.14 -13.05 5.37
C ARG A 297 -3.30 -12.04 6.15
N ARG A 298 -2.82 -12.48 7.29
CA ARG A 298 -1.74 -11.81 8.02
C ARG A 298 -0.43 -11.93 7.25
#